data_f19a010cfabc23ec2c6f49d3866fed1f
#
_entry.id   f19a010cfabc23ec2c6f49d3866fed1f
#
_cell.length_a   1.000
_cell.length_b   1.000
_cell.length_c   1.000
_cell.angle_alpha   90.00
_cell.angle_beta   90.00
_cell.angle_gamma   90.00
#
_symmetry.space_group_name_H-M   'P 1'
#
loop_
_entity.id
_entity.type
_entity.pdbx_description
1 polymer ?
#
loop_
_entity_poly.entity_id
_entity_poly.type
_entity_poly.pdbx_seq_one_letter_code
_entity_poly.pdbx_strand_id
1 'polypeptide(L)'
;LDMRNNHEYNLGHFKNAIPADTLTFKELENKIEDYKKEFGEKKVISYCTGGIRCEKSTVMMQRAGLKNTYQLDGWVAKYINTYDDGNWLGNLYVFDDRVSQRVGSDEMHTTIWECLYTGKKTNNCENCRLSSCNARIIADRQEYLKHAGFCSQECALNWLDTCIIRTDTTMDSMHYKQKRWTMKRYPELTEQIETEMRSHLKKQLKDVVFNHMTSQKEDFIMD
;
A
#
# COMPACT_ATOMS: atom_id res chain seq x y z
N LEU A 1 13.54 8.02 11.35
CA LEU A 1 12.11 7.76 11.47
C LEU A 1 11.42 8.05 10.14
N ASP A 2 10.82 7.03 9.54
CA ASP A 2 10.07 7.16 8.29
C ASP A 2 8.64 7.63 8.59
N MET A 3 8.34 8.87 8.22
CA MET A 3 7.02 9.49 8.45
C MET A 3 5.99 9.15 7.37
N ARG A 4 6.30 8.19 6.49
CA ARG A 4 5.38 7.70 5.47
C ARG A 4 4.47 6.62 6.03
N ASN A 5 3.39 6.33 5.31
CA ASN A 5 2.48 5.26 5.69
C ASN A 5 3.14 3.88 5.51
N ASN A 6 2.64 2.88 6.21
CA ASN A 6 3.21 1.52 6.22
C ASN A 6 3.42 0.94 4.80
N HIS A 7 2.47 1.14 3.88
CA HIS A 7 2.61 0.65 2.51
C HIS A 7 3.77 1.31 1.74
N GLU A 8 4.09 2.59 2.03
CA GLU A 8 5.21 3.30 1.41
C GLU A 8 6.54 2.84 2.00
N TYR A 9 6.60 2.69 3.34
CA TYR A 9 7.75 2.14 4.05
C TYR A 9 8.09 0.74 3.54
N ASN A 10 7.10 -0.09 3.45
CA ASN A 10 7.27 -1.48 3.05
C ASN A 10 7.74 -1.63 1.59
N LEU A 11 7.36 -0.72 0.70
CA LEU A 11 7.83 -0.72 -0.69
C LEU A 11 9.31 -0.34 -0.80
N GLY A 12 9.78 0.54 0.06
CA GLY A 12 11.18 0.93 0.16
C GLY A 12 11.42 1.95 1.26
N HIS A 13 12.56 1.84 1.93
CA HIS A 13 12.94 2.69 3.06
C HIS A 13 14.46 2.75 3.22
N PHE A 14 14.96 3.68 4.01
CA PHE A 14 16.38 3.70 4.38
C PHE A 14 16.72 2.50 5.26
N LYS A 15 17.89 1.90 5.03
CA LYS A 15 18.44 0.85 5.87
C LYS A 15 18.40 1.27 7.35
N ASN A 16 17.86 0.40 8.21
CA ASN A 16 17.68 0.63 9.64
C ASN A 16 16.68 1.76 10.00
N ALA A 17 15.87 2.23 9.05
CA ALA A 17 14.81 3.18 9.38
C ALA A 17 13.72 2.50 10.24
N ILE A 18 13.14 3.28 11.13
CA ILE A 18 12.00 2.87 11.97
C ILE A 18 10.74 3.43 11.29
N PRO A 19 9.71 2.61 11.00
CA PRO A 19 8.45 3.11 10.44
C PRO A 19 7.69 3.93 11.47
N ALA A 20 6.94 4.93 11.02
CA ALA A 20 5.97 5.63 11.87
C ALA A 20 4.82 4.71 12.32
N ASP A 21 4.68 3.56 11.68
CA ASP A 21 3.66 2.56 11.95
C ASP A 21 2.24 3.14 11.92
N THR A 22 1.94 3.80 10.81
CA THR A 22 0.63 4.42 10.54
C THR A 22 0.08 3.96 9.20
N LEU A 23 -1.22 3.74 9.13
CA LEU A 23 -1.92 3.51 7.88
C LEU A 23 -2.20 4.82 7.16
N THR A 24 -2.46 5.86 7.94
CA THR A 24 -2.66 7.22 7.45
C THR A 24 -1.89 8.23 8.32
N PHE A 25 -1.49 9.34 7.73
CA PHE A 25 -0.78 10.40 8.48
C PHE A 25 -1.61 10.99 9.64
N LYS A 26 -2.92 10.88 9.61
CA LYS A 26 -3.80 11.37 10.69
C LYS A 26 -3.61 10.62 12.00
N GLU A 27 -3.15 9.38 11.95
CA GLU A 27 -2.89 8.55 13.14
C GLU A 27 -1.63 8.96 13.91
N LEU A 28 -0.80 9.83 13.31
CA LEU A 28 0.46 10.24 13.90
C LEU A 28 0.31 10.86 15.29
N GLU A 29 -0.75 11.63 15.51
CA GLU A 29 -1.01 12.26 16.82
C GLU A 29 -1.05 11.23 17.95
N ASN A 30 -1.62 10.06 17.68
CA ASN A 30 -1.76 8.97 18.64
C ASN A 30 -0.42 8.24 18.90
N LYS A 31 0.59 8.42 18.05
CA LYS A 31 1.91 7.78 18.14
C LYS A 31 2.97 8.65 18.83
N ILE A 32 2.72 9.93 19.02
CA ILE A 32 3.73 10.88 19.54
C ILE A 32 4.22 10.49 20.93
N GLU A 33 3.35 10.08 21.83
CA GLU A 33 3.74 9.64 23.17
C GLU A 33 4.56 8.34 23.16
N ASP A 34 4.30 7.45 22.21
CA ASP A 34 5.09 6.23 22.03
C ASP A 34 6.48 6.55 21.52
N TYR A 35 6.60 7.46 20.55
CA TYR A 35 7.91 7.96 20.09
C TYR A 35 8.71 8.62 21.20
N LYS A 36 8.04 9.36 22.09
CA LYS A 36 8.70 9.97 23.23
C LYS A 36 9.28 8.93 24.18
N LYS A 37 8.56 7.84 24.44
CA LYS A 37 9.05 6.73 25.27
C LYS A 37 10.21 5.99 24.58
N GLU A 38 10.12 5.76 23.28
CA GLU A 38 11.10 4.99 22.51
C GLU A 38 12.40 5.76 22.28
N PHE A 39 12.28 7.03 21.90
CA PHE A 39 13.45 7.82 21.48
C PHE A 39 14.03 8.66 22.59
N GLY A 40 13.22 9.18 23.53
CA GLY A 40 13.70 10.00 24.65
C GLY A 40 14.59 11.16 24.17
N GLU A 41 15.84 11.18 24.64
CA GLU A 41 16.84 12.20 24.27
C GLU A 41 17.64 11.86 22.99
N LYS A 42 17.35 10.74 22.34
CA LYS A 42 18.05 10.35 21.11
C LYS A 42 17.80 11.37 20.00
N LYS A 43 18.78 11.51 19.10
CA LYS A 43 18.61 12.28 17.86
C LYS A 43 17.70 11.51 16.93
N VAL A 44 16.57 12.11 16.54
CA VAL A 44 15.62 11.57 15.59
C VAL A 44 15.70 12.38 14.31
N ILE A 45 16.05 11.71 13.21
CA ILE A 45 16.00 12.29 11.86
C ILE A 45 14.75 11.74 11.18
N SER A 46 13.78 12.58 10.93
CA SER A 46 12.56 12.21 10.20
C SER A 46 12.70 12.44 8.71
N TYR A 47 12.04 11.61 7.92
CA TYR A 47 11.96 11.79 6.47
C TYR A 47 10.60 11.37 5.91
N CYS A 48 10.26 11.91 4.76
CA CYS A 48 9.18 11.45 3.90
C CYS A 48 9.53 11.72 2.44
N THR A 49 8.64 11.43 1.52
CA THR A 49 8.92 11.59 0.07
C THR A 49 9.27 13.03 -0.31
N GLY A 50 8.46 14.00 0.11
CA GLY A 50 8.57 15.42 -0.30
C GLY A 50 8.42 16.44 0.85
N GLY A 51 8.64 16.07 2.11
CA GLY A 51 8.76 16.97 3.26
C GLY A 51 7.46 17.34 3.98
N ILE A 52 6.32 17.39 3.32
CA ILE A 52 5.05 17.92 3.87
C ILE A 52 4.66 17.24 5.21
N ARG A 53 4.85 15.94 5.32
CA ARG A 53 4.57 15.20 6.56
C ARG A 53 5.59 15.51 7.65
N CYS A 54 6.87 15.61 7.27
CA CYS A 54 7.96 15.89 8.21
C CYS A 54 7.85 17.27 8.85
N GLU A 55 7.47 18.28 8.10
CA GLU A 55 7.26 19.65 8.61
C GLU A 55 6.26 19.64 9.78
N LYS A 56 5.14 18.95 9.61
CA LYS A 56 4.12 18.84 10.66
C LYS A 56 4.57 17.94 11.81
N SER A 57 5.09 16.74 11.50
CA SER A 57 5.47 15.76 12.52
C SER A 57 6.61 16.23 13.40
N THR A 58 7.60 16.92 12.84
CA THR A 58 8.72 17.48 13.62
C THR A 58 8.23 18.48 14.65
N VAL A 59 7.34 19.41 14.26
CA VAL A 59 6.73 20.38 15.19
C VAL A 59 5.92 19.68 16.28
N MET A 60 5.15 18.63 15.92
CA MET A 60 4.37 17.86 16.89
C MET A 60 5.28 17.15 17.91
N MET A 61 6.33 16.47 17.44
CA MET A 61 7.31 15.81 18.30
C MET A 61 8.04 16.80 19.21
N GLN A 62 8.45 17.96 18.70
CA GLN A 62 9.11 19.00 19.51
C GLN A 62 8.18 19.56 20.58
N ARG A 63 6.91 19.82 20.26
CA ARG A 63 5.91 20.27 21.24
C ARG A 63 5.64 19.23 22.32
N ALA A 64 5.72 17.95 21.99
CA ALA A 64 5.61 16.87 22.95
C ALA A 64 6.87 16.66 23.81
N GLY A 65 7.95 17.39 23.53
CA GLY A 65 9.19 17.36 24.30
C GLY A 65 10.34 16.58 23.67
N LEU A 66 10.19 16.03 22.46
CA LEU A 66 11.28 15.42 21.68
C LEU A 66 12.13 16.52 21.02
N LYS A 67 13.01 17.14 21.80
CA LYS A 67 13.77 18.34 21.38
C LYS A 67 14.80 18.04 20.28
N ASN A 68 15.35 16.83 20.26
CA ASN A 68 16.41 16.43 19.33
C ASN A 68 15.85 15.86 18.02
N THR A 69 14.81 16.49 17.46
CA THR A 69 14.13 16.06 16.24
C THR A 69 14.53 16.94 15.05
N TYR A 70 14.97 16.29 13.99
CA TYR A 70 15.49 16.89 12.76
C TYR A 70 14.77 16.30 11.54
N GLN A 71 14.98 16.91 10.38
CA GLN A 71 14.46 16.44 9.09
C GLN A 71 15.61 16.17 8.13
N LEU A 72 15.44 15.18 7.26
CA LEU A 72 16.35 14.95 6.14
C LEU A 72 16.24 16.12 5.15
N ASP A 73 17.37 16.77 4.88
CA ASP A 73 17.42 17.90 3.95
C ASP A 73 17.08 17.46 2.52
N GLY A 74 16.09 18.12 1.92
CA GLY A 74 15.59 17.84 0.56
C GLY A 74 14.89 16.48 0.44
N TRP A 75 14.63 15.81 1.56
CA TRP A 75 13.83 14.59 1.69
C TRP A 75 14.37 13.41 0.84
N VAL A 76 13.60 12.34 0.71
CA VAL A 76 14.01 11.15 -0.05
C VAL A 76 14.27 11.50 -1.52
N ALA A 77 13.46 12.37 -2.12
CA ALA A 77 13.62 12.72 -3.54
C ALA A 77 15.00 13.33 -3.84
N LYS A 78 15.47 14.27 -3.02
CA LYS A 78 16.82 14.86 -3.19
C LYS A 78 17.91 13.84 -2.90
N TYR A 79 17.74 13.00 -1.86
CA TYR A 79 18.71 11.99 -1.49
C TYR A 79 18.98 11.02 -2.65
N ILE A 80 17.93 10.45 -3.23
CA ILE A 80 18.04 9.50 -4.34
C ILE A 80 18.68 10.15 -5.58
N ASN A 81 18.33 11.39 -5.89
CA ASN A 81 18.92 12.13 -7.01
C ASN A 81 20.41 12.46 -6.80
N THR A 82 20.88 12.46 -5.53
CA THR A 82 22.27 12.83 -5.20
C THR A 82 23.17 11.61 -5.03
N TYR A 83 22.65 10.53 -4.43
CA TYR A 83 23.43 9.39 -3.97
C TYR A 83 23.02 8.08 -4.63
N ASP A 84 22.21 8.13 -5.67
CA ASP A 84 21.60 6.97 -6.31
C ASP A 84 20.82 6.12 -5.29
N ASP A 85 21.13 4.86 -5.08
CA ASP A 85 20.49 4.04 -4.04
C ASP A 85 21.05 4.34 -2.62
N GLY A 86 22.34 4.57 -2.49
CA GLY A 86 23.02 4.89 -1.23
C GLY A 86 22.66 3.90 -0.11
N ASN A 87 21.94 4.38 0.90
CA ASN A 87 21.38 3.56 1.99
C ASN A 87 19.90 3.24 1.82
N TRP A 88 19.34 3.45 0.62
CA TRP A 88 17.96 3.14 0.32
C TRP A 88 17.79 1.67 -0.04
N LEU A 89 16.69 1.05 0.41
CA LEU A 89 16.29 -0.31 0.07
C LEU A 89 14.94 -0.29 -0.63
N GLY A 90 14.79 -1.05 -1.71
CA GLY A 90 13.52 -1.20 -2.43
C GLY A 90 13.20 -0.04 -3.37
N ASN A 91 11.92 0.11 -3.69
CA ASN A 91 11.39 1.14 -4.57
C ASN A 91 10.92 2.37 -3.79
N LEU A 92 10.94 3.52 -4.43
CA LEU A 92 10.26 4.72 -3.89
C LEU A 92 8.79 4.71 -4.29
N TYR A 93 7.89 4.82 -3.32
CA TYR A 93 6.50 5.11 -3.58
C TYR A 93 6.34 6.54 -4.07
N VAL A 94 5.68 6.72 -5.21
CA VAL A 94 5.39 8.02 -5.82
C VAL A 94 3.88 8.23 -5.98
N PHE A 95 3.43 9.50 -5.94
CA PHE A 95 2.01 9.85 -5.94
C PHE A 95 1.48 10.18 -7.34
N ASP A 96 2.14 9.66 -8.37
CA ASP A 96 1.70 9.77 -9.77
C ASP A 96 1.29 8.39 -10.33
N ASP A 97 0.98 8.36 -11.63
CA ASP A 97 0.51 7.16 -12.34
C ASP A 97 1.50 5.97 -12.29
N ARG A 98 2.78 6.21 -11.95
CA ARG A 98 3.79 5.16 -11.79
C ARG A 98 3.60 4.35 -10.50
N VAL A 99 3.05 4.98 -9.45
CA VAL A 99 2.86 4.44 -8.09
C VAL A 99 4.17 4.03 -7.41
N SER A 100 5.08 3.42 -8.16
CA SER A 100 6.35 2.90 -7.68
C SER A 100 7.46 3.26 -8.66
N GLN A 101 8.54 3.83 -8.16
CA GLN A 101 9.74 4.13 -8.91
C GLN A 101 10.90 3.31 -8.39
N ARG A 102 11.59 2.63 -9.29
CA ARG A 102 12.83 1.95 -8.96
C ARG A 102 13.90 2.95 -8.54
N VAL A 103 14.70 2.57 -7.55
CA VAL A 103 15.86 3.33 -7.06
C VAL A 103 17.11 2.50 -7.24
N GLY A 104 18.18 3.14 -7.70
CA GLY A 104 19.46 2.50 -7.95
C GLY A 104 19.57 1.76 -9.29
N SER A 105 20.79 1.29 -9.60
CA SER A 105 21.09 0.51 -10.78
C SER A 105 20.53 -0.92 -10.69
N ASP A 106 20.54 -1.63 -11.81
CA ASP A 106 20.06 -3.03 -11.86
C ASP A 106 20.85 -3.98 -10.95
N GLU A 107 22.11 -3.70 -10.74
CA GLU A 107 23.00 -4.52 -9.91
C GLU A 107 22.82 -4.26 -8.41
N MET A 108 22.45 -3.06 -8.04
CA MET A 108 22.34 -2.58 -6.64
C MET A 108 20.93 -2.70 -6.08
N HIS A 109 19.93 -2.75 -6.95
CA HIS A 109 18.53 -2.72 -6.54
C HIS A 109 18.12 -3.98 -5.76
N THR A 110 17.57 -3.79 -4.58
CA THR A 110 17.05 -4.86 -3.73
C THR A 110 15.55 -4.78 -3.61
N THR A 111 14.83 -5.78 -4.11
CA THR A 111 13.39 -5.92 -3.85
C THR A 111 13.19 -6.43 -2.43
N ILE A 112 12.62 -5.60 -1.56
CA ILE A 112 12.43 -5.94 -0.14
C ILE A 112 11.01 -6.43 0.17
N TRP A 113 10.05 -6.09 -0.67
CA TRP A 113 8.66 -6.41 -0.44
C TRP A 113 8.26 -7.80 -0.91
N GLU A 114 7.21 -8.33 -0.32
CA GLU A 114 6.68 -9.66 -0.62
C GLU A 114 5.23 -9.56 -1.10
N CYS A 115 4.90 -10.38 -2.08
CA CYS A 115 3.55 -10.53 -2.59
C CYS A 115 2.61 -10.99 -1.46
N LEU A 116 1.53 -10.26 -1.26
CA LEU A 116 0.50 -10.56 -0.25
C LEU A 116 -0.01 -12.00 -0.33
N TYR A 117 -0.09 -12.55 -1.53
CA TYR A 117 -0.70 -13.87 -1.75
C TYR A 117 0.30 -15.02 -1.75
N THR A 118 1.56 -14.78 -2.09
CA THR A 118 2.55 -15.87 -2.30
C THR A 118 3.80 -15.75 -1.47
N GLY A 119 4.05 -14.61 -0.82
CA GLY A 119 5.30 -14.32 -0.12
C GLY A 119 6.52 -14.12 -1.03
N LYS A 120 6.38 -14.23 -2.36
CA LYS A 120 7.48 -13.99 -3.29
C LYS A 120 7.81 -12.51 -3.39
N LYS A 121 9.08 -12.18 -3.59
CA LYS A 121 9.53 -10.79 -3.77
C LYS A 121 8.88 -10.16 -5.00
N THR A 122 8.33 -8.96 -4.84
CA THR A 122 7.72 -8.18 -5.92
C THR A 122 7.72 -6.70 -5.60
N ASN A 123 7.82 -5.85 -6.62
CA ASN A 123 7.70 -4.39 -6.49
C ASN A 123 6.37 -3.86 -7.07
N ASN A 124 5.46 -4.75 -7.42
CA ASN A 124 4.21 -4.37 -8.03
C ASN A 124 3.19 -3.98 -6.95
N CYS A 125 2.59 -2.81 -7.09
CA CYS A 125 1.67 -2.22 -6.12
C CYS A 125 0.35 -1.85 -6.79
N GLU A 126 -0.74 -2.36 -6.26
CA GLU A 126 -2.10 -2.17 -6.76
C GLU A 126 -3.03 -1.70 -5.64
N ASN A 127 -4.25 -1.31 -5.96
CA ASN A 127 -5.27 -1.00 -4.96
C ASN A 127 -6.24 -2.17 -4.80
N CYS A 128 -6.74 -2.36 -3.59
CA CYS A 128 -7.88 -3.22 -3.38
C CYS A 128 -9.06 -2.77 -4.25
N ARG A 129 -9.67 -3.72 -4.94
CA ARG A 129 -10.75 -3.45 -5.87
C ARG A 129 -12.05 -2.99 -5.20
N LEU A 130 -12.19 -3.28 -3.91
CA LEU A 130 -13.30 -2.75 -3.13
C LEU A 130 -13.06 -1.26 -2.86
N SER A 131 -13.90 -0.40 -3.43
CA SER A 131 -13.74 1.06 -3.35
C SER A 131 -13.80 1.61 -1.93
N SER A 132 -14.57 0.98 -1.05
CA SER A 132 -14.65 1.37 0.37
C SER A 132 -13.40 0.98 1.16
N CYS A 133 -12.65 -0.05 0.72
CA CYS A 133 -11.39 -0.46 1.31
C CYS A 133 -10.24 0.35 0.75
N ASN A 134 -10.05 0.31 -0.58
CA ASN A 134 -8.98 0.99 -1.31
C ASN A 134 -7.57 0.80 -0.72
N ALA A 135 -7.33 -0.26 0.04
CA ALA A 135 -6.03 -0.57 0.63
C ALA A 135 -5.00 -0.81 -0.47
N ARG A 136 -3.76 -0.40 -0.22
CA ARG A 136 -2.64 -0.72 -1.10
C ARG A 136 -2.24 -2.18 -0.94
N ILE A 137 -2.18 -2.89 -2.07
CA ILE A 137 -1.78 -4.30 -2.15
C ILE A 137 -0.45 -4.37 -2.88
N ILE A 138 0.55 -4.98 -2.27
CA ILE A 138 1.74 -5.38 -2.99
C ILE A 138 1.60 -6.83 -3.35
N ALA A 139 1.54 -7.08 -4.65
CA ALA A 139 1.32 -8.42 -5.17
C ALA A 139 1.88 -8.54 -6.58
N ASP A 140 2.35 -9.73 -6.93
CA ASP A 140 2.57 -10.07 -8.32
C ASP A 140 1.28 -9.85 -9.13
N ARG A 141 1.42 -9.29 -10.34
CA ARG A 141 0.25 -8.95 -11.17
C ARG A 141 -0.63 -10.14 -11.49
N GLN A 142 -0.04 -11.29 -11.75
CA GLN A 142 -0.82 -12.49 -12.08
C GLN A 142 -1.57 -12.98 -10.84
N GLU A 143 -0.93 -12.95 -9.69
CA GLU A 143 -1.57 -13.33 -8.43
C GLU A 143 -2.66 -12.33 -8.03
N TYR A 144 -2.43 -11.03 -8.19
CA TYR A 144 -3.46 -10.01 -8.00
C TYR A 144 -4.71 -10.28 -8.86
N LEU A 145 -4.52 -10.63 -10.13
CA LEU A 145 -5.63 -10.96 -11.03
C LEU A 145 -6.33 -12.26 -10.65
N LYS A 146 -5.59 -13.31 -10.24
CA LYS A 146 -6.18 -14.57 -9.75
C LYS A 146 -7.05 -14.36 -8.51
N HIS A 147 -6.66 -13.44 -7.62
CA HIS A 147 -7.42 -13.07 -6.43
C HIS A 147 -8.43 -11.95 -6.69
N ALA A 148 -8.75 -11.71 -7.97
CA ALA A 148 -9.72 -10.71 -8.41
C ALA A 148 -9.43 -9.28 -7.89
N GLY A 149 -8.20 -9.02 -7.43
CA GLY A 149 -7.76 -7.70 -6.98
C GLY A 149 -8.23 -7.30 -5.57
N PHE A 150 -8.65 -8.23 -4.73
CA PHE A 150 -9.07 -7.95 -3.36
C PHE A 150 -7.96 -8.26 -2.35
N CYS A 151 -7.78 -7.39 -1.35
CA CYS A 151 -6.77 -7.58 -0.31
C CYS A 151 -7.15 -8.68 0.70
N SER A 152 -8.43 -9.02 0.80
CA SER A 152 -8.95 -10.04 1.69
C SER A 152 -10.22 -10.67 1.12
N GLN A 153 -10.59 -11.82 1.65
CA GLN A 153 -11.84 -12.49 1.34
C GLN A 153 -13.06 -11.62 1.73
N GLU A 154 -12.97 -10.93 2.85
CA GLU A 154 -14.02 -10.02 3.31
C GLU A 154 -14.28 -8.92 2.28
N CYS A 155 -13.23 -8.33 1.72
CA CYS A 155 -13.35 -7.35 0.64
C CYS A 155 -14.00 -7.92 -0.62
N ALA A 156 -13.70 -9.17 -0.96
CA ALA A 156 -14.33 -9.85 -2.09
C ALA A 156 -15.82 -10.09 -1.86
N LEU A 157 -16.21 -10.52 -0.66
CA LEU A 157 -17.61 -10.72 -0.27
C LEU A 157 -18.38 -9.40 -0.26
N ASN A 158 -17.84 -8.37 0.38
CA ASN A 158 -18.46 -7.04 0.41
C ASN A 158 -18.63 -6.44 -0.99
N TRP A 159 -17.68 -6.71 -1.90
CA TRP A 159 -17.82 -6.30 -3.30
C TRP A 159 -18.95 -7.04 -4.01
N LEU A 160 -19.10 -8.35 -3.79
CA LEU A 160 -20.20 -9.14 -4.35
C LEU A 160 -21.56 -8.60 -3.89
N ASP A 161 -21.71 -8.33 -2.61
CA ASP A 161 -22.94 -7.80 -2.04
C ASP A 161 -23.28 -6.42 -2.61
N THR A 162 -22.31 -5.53 -2.67
CA THR A 162 -22.51 -4.17 -3.22
C THR A 162 -22.77 -4.18 -4.73
N CYS A 163 -22.15 -5.08 -5.49
CA CYS A 163 -22.39 -5.20 -6.93
C CYS A 163 -23.76 -5.83 -7.26
N ILE A 164 -24.27 -6.72 -6.42
CA ILE A 164 -25.60 -7.32 -6.59
C ILE A 164 -26.70 -6.28 -6.32
N ILE A 165 -26.48 -5.37 -5.39
CA ILE A 165 -27.46 -4.35 -4.99
C ILE A 165 -27.47 -3.13 -5.92
N ARG A 166 -26.38 -2.86 -6.65
CA ARG A 166 -26.21 -1.63 -7.43
C ARG A 166 -26.52 -1.74 -8.93
N THR A 167 -27.41 -2.60 -9.33
CA THR A 167 -27.86 -2.61 -10.72
C THR A 167 -28.65 -1.36 -11.14
N ASP A 168 -29.10 -0.53 -10.19
CA ASP A 168 -30.01 0.58 -10.45
C ASP A 168 -29.47 1.98 -10.12
N THR A 169 -28.21 2.15 -9.73
CA THR A 169 -27.66 3.47 -9.40
C THR A 169 -26.50 3.86 -10.28
N THR A 170 -26.60 5.03 -10.86
CA THR A 170 -25.59 5.78 -11.61
C THR A 170 -24.23 5.77 -10.89
N MET A 171 -23.27 5.09 -11.50
CA MET A 171 -21.89 4.95 -11.01
C MET A 171 -21.09 6.24 -11.18
N ASP A 172 -21.45 7.33 -10.50
CA ASP A 172 -20.76 8.60 -10.69
C ASP A 172 -19.86 8.97 -9.52
N SER A 173 -18.70 9.32 -9.85
CA SER A 173 -17.66 10.14 -9.23
C SER A 173 -16.44 9.43 -8.64
N MET A 174 -16.54 8.44 -7.76
CA MET A 174 -15.35 7.79 -7.19
C MET A 174 -14.81 6.64 -8.07
N HIS A 175 -15.69 5.93 -8.74
CA HIS A 175 -15.36 4.90 -9.73
C HIS A 175 -14.72 5.50 -11.00
N TYR A 176 -15.03 6.76 -11.33
CA TYR A 176 -14.51 7.41 -12.53
C TYR A 176 -12.98 7.65 -12.47
N LYS A 177 -12.46 8.07 -11.32
CA LYS A 177 -11.00 8.25 -11.16
C LYS A 177 -10.26 6.92 -11.19
N GLN A 178 -10.80 5.90 -10.56
CA GLN A 178 -10.24 4.56 -10.53
C GLN A 178 -10.36 3.87 -11.89
N LYS A 179 -11.51 4.00 -12.55
CA LYS A 179 -11.76 3.52 -13.92
C LYS A 179 -10.81 4.19 -14.92
N ARG A 180 -10.65 5.50 -14.83
CA ARG A 180 -9.75 6.28 -15.72
C ARG A 180 -8.27 5.90 -15.51
N TRP A 181 -7.87 5.63 -14.28
CA TRP A 181 -6.52 5.21 -13.96
C TRP A 181 -6.23 3.78 -14.49
N THR A 182 -7.13 2.84 -14.29
CA THR A 182 -7.04 1.47 -14.80
C THR A 182 -7.04 1.44 -16.33
N MET A 183 -7.93 2.20 -16.98
CA MET A 183 -7.99 2.32 -18.44
C MET A 183 -6.72 2.93 -19.03
N LYS A 184 -6.13 3.92 -18.36
CA LYS A 184 -4.93 4.59 -18.83
C LYS A 184 -3.68 3.69 -18.71
N ARG A 185 -3.62 2.87 -17.67
CA ARG A 185 -2.49 1.97 -17.42
C ARG A 185 -2.61 0.64 -18.17
N TYR A 186 -3.82 0.22 -18.46
CA TYR A 186 -4.15 -1.05 -19.12
C TYR A 186 -5.25 -0.85 -20.18
N PRO A 187 -4.94 -0.18 -21.30
CA PRO A 187 -5.95 0.12 -22.34
C PRO A 187 -6.63 -1.13 -22.91
N GLU A 188 -5.90 -2.26 -22.92
CA GLU A 188 -6.38 -3.58 -23.36
C GLU A 188 -7.41 -4.19 -22.39
N LEU A 189 -7.63 -3.62 -21.23
CA LEU A 189 -8.54 -4.13 -20.21
C LEU A 189 -9.96 -3.52 -20.27
N THR A 190 -10.28 -2.69 -21.29
CA THR A 190 -11.42 -1.79 -21.16
C THR A 190 -12.78 -2.41 -21.32
N GLU A 191 -13.18 -2.99 -22.36
CA GLU A 191 -14.62 -3.27 -22.56
C GLU A 191 -14.97 -4.77 -22.55
N GLN A 192 -14.13 -5.54 -23.13
CA GLN A 192 -14.31 -6.99 -23.23
C GLN A 192 -14.10 -7.66 -21.88
N ILE A 193 -13.15 -7.16 -21.09
CA ILE A 193 -12.80 -7.65 -19.75
C ILE A 193 -13.85 -7.22 -18.71
N GLU A 194 -14.47 -6.05 -18.82
CA GLU A 194 -15.55 -5.68 -17.89
C GLU A 194 -16.73 -6.66 -17.98
N THR A 195 -17.06 -7.11 -19.15
CA THR A 195 -18.19 -8.05 -19.36
C THR A 195 -17.79 -9.49 -19.06
N GLU A 196 -16.66 -9.95 -19.53
CA GLU A 196 -16.13 -11.29 -19.25
C GLU A 196 -15.67 -11.44 -17.80
N MET A 197 -15.03 -10.41 -17.21
CA MET A 197 -14.68 -10.42 -15.80
C MET A 197 -15.89 -10.40 -14.87
N ARG A 198 -16.98 -9.71 -15.20
CA ARG A 198 -18.20 -9.78 -14.37
C ARG A 198 -18.76 -11.19 -14.29
N SER A 199 -18.75 -11.93 -15.38
CA SER A 199 -19.25 -13.31 -15.37
C SER A 199 -18.21 -14.30 -14.83
N HIS A 200 -16.95 -14.13 -15.18
CA HIS A 200 -15.85 -14.99 -14.71
C HIS A 200 -15.49 -14.75 -13.24
N LEU A 201 -15.49 -13.49 -12.79
CA LEU A 201 -15.33 -13.10 -11.38
C LEU A 201 -16.45 -13.64 -10.49
N LYS A 202 -17.70 -13.60 -10.95
CA LYS A 202 -18.81 -14.23 -10.22
C LYS A 202 -18.60 -15.74 -10.04
N LYS A 203 -18.01 -16.39 -11.03
CA LYS A 203 -17.72 -17.84 -10.96
C LYS A 203 -16.52 -18.13 -10.06
N GLN A 204 -15.38 -17.44 -10.30
CA GLN A 204 -14.16 -17.64 -9.51
C GLN A 204 -14.32 -17.26 -8.04
N LEU A 205 -15.06 -16.19 -7.74
CA LEU A 205 -15.33 -15.80 -6.34
C LEU A 205 -16.26 -16.79 -5.65
N LYS A 206 -17.23 -17.37 -6.35
CA LYS A 206 -18.02 -18.47 -5.78
C LYS A 206 -17.14 -19.68 -5.46
N ASP A 207 -16.21 -20.03 -6.33
CA ASP A 207 -15.31 -21.17 -6.14
C ASP A 207 -14.29 -20.90 -5.02
N VAL A 208 -13.72 -19.69 -4.93
CA VAL A 208 -12.79 -19.29 -3.86
C VAL A 208 -13.49 -19.23 -2.50
N VAL A 209 -14.67 -18.64 -2.43
CA VAL A 209 -15.49 -18.57 -1.21
C VAL A 209 -15.92 -19.98 -0.78
N PHE A 210 -16.34 -20.82 -1.71
CA PHE A 210 -16.76 -22.20 -1.42
C PHE A 210 -15.60 -23.05 -0.91
N ASN A 211 -14.44 -23.01 -1.56
CA ASN A 211 -13.26 -23.78 -1.17
C ASN A 211 -12.69 -23.36 0.20
N HIS A 212 -12.78 -22.07 0.55
CA HIS A 212 -12.31 -21.58 1.85
C HIS A 212 -13.29 -21.92 2.98
N MET A 213 -14.58 -21.88 2.70
CA MET A 213 -15.61 -22.30 3.67
C MET A 213 -15.57 -23.82 3.96
N THR A 214 -15.11 -24.63 3.02
CA THR A 214 -14.92 -26.07 3.22
C THR A 214 -13.64 -26.38 3.97
N SER A 215 -12.52 -25.68 3.71
CA SER A 215 -11.28 -25.88 4.46
C SER A 215 -11.37 -25.44 5.93
N GLN A 216 -12.12 -24.39 6.25
CA GLN A 216 -12.34 -23.99 7.65
C GLN A 216 -13.28 -24.94 8.42
N LYS A 217 -14.10 -25.75 7.74
CA LYS A 217 -14.91 -26.78 8.41
C LYS A 217 -14.13 -28.03 8.78
N GLU A 218 -13.04 -28.32 8.08
CA GLU A 218 -12.18 -29.49 8.39
C GLU A 218 -11.28 -29.21 9.60
N ASP A 219 -10.89 -27.96 9.86
CA ASP A 219 -10.12 -27.56 11.06
C ASP A 219 -10.95 -27.52 12.35
N PHE A 220 -12.28 -27.56 12.25
CA PHE A 220 -13.19 -27.49 13.41
C PHE A 220 -13.73 -28.89 13.88
N ILE A 221 -13.29 -29.97 13.26
CA ILE A 221 -13.75 -31.35 13.58
C ILE A 221 -12.65 -32.20 14.24
N MET A 222 -11.48 -31.60 14.53
CA MET A 222 -10.37 -32.28 15.21
C MET A 222 -9.98 -31.58 16.52
N ASP A 223 -10.93 -31.48 17.45
CA ASP A 223 -10.69 -31.38 18.90
C ASP A 223 -11.84 -32.03 19.68
#